data_eb0fabb300e29a894a73728aa45dc0d3
#
_entry.id   eb0fabb300e29a894a73728aa45dc0d3
#
_cell.length_a   1.000
_cell.length_b   1.000
_cell.length_c   1.000
_cell.angle_alpha   90.00
_cell.angle_beta   90.00
_cell.angle_gamma   90.00
#
_symmetry.space_group_name_H-M   'P 1'
#
loop_
_entity.id
_entity.type
_entity.pdbx_description
1 polymer ?
#
loop_
_entity_poly.entity_id
_entity_poly.type
_entity_poly.pdbx_seq_one_letter_code
_entity_poly.pdbx_strand_id
1 'polypeptide(L)'
;MFSNYLLSLAIWIPIVAGVLVLATGPDSRAPLARVLALIGALAGFLVTLPLFTGFDRLSGGYQFTEFHEWIPLLRINYSLGVDGISVLFVILNAFITLMVVLAGWEVIQKRPAQYMAAFLIMSGLINGAFAARDALLFYVFFEGMLIPLYLIIGVWGGPRRVYASVKLFLYTLMGSLLMLVAIVYLSYQVGGFAIEDFQNIKQIPLGVQQLLFVAFFLSFAVKVPMFPVHTWLPDAHVEAPTGGSMVLAAITLKLGAYGFLRFILPILPDASRYFAPVIIVLSLIAVVYIGMVALVQTDMKKLVAYSSISHMGFVTLGMFLFINGQLNDWALKGAVIQMISHGFVSAAMFMCIGVMYDRLHTRNIADYGGVVNVMPKFAAFMMLFAMANAGLPATSGFVGEFMVIMGAVKVNFWVGALAALTLIYGASYTLWMYKRVIFGAVGNPHVADMKDINCREFAILAILAVAVLGMGLYPQAFIEVVHQAANDLIAHVAQSKI
;
A
#
# COMPACT_ATOMS: atom_id res chain seq x y z
N MET A 1 -9.07 -7.86 -29.64
CA MET A 1 -10.30 -7.42 -28.96
C MET A 1 -10.13 -7.35 -27.44
N PHE A 2 -9.61 -8.41 -26.79
CA PHE A 2 -9.37 -8.39 -25.32
C PHE A 2 -8.31 -7.38 -24.85
N SER A 3 -7.31 -7.06 -25.66
CA SER A 3 -6.25 -6.13 -25.30
C SER A 3 -6.72 -4.68 -25.07
N ASN A 4 -7.86 -4.31 -25.61
CA ASN A 4 -8.39 -2.93 -25.53
C ASN A 4 -9.22 -2.68 -24.26
N TYR A 5 -9.47 -3.70 -23.43
CA TYR A 5 -10.29 -3.61 -22.22
C TYR A 5 -9.61 -4.26 -20.99
N LEU A 6 -8.28 -4.35 -21.01
CA LEU A 6 -7.54 -5.03 -19.94
C LEU A 6 -7.73 -4.37 -18.57
N LEU A 7 -7.80 -3.04 -18.51
CA LEU A 7 -8.01 -2.32 -17.26
C LEU A 7 -9.42 -2.47 -16.73
N SER A 8 -10.42 -2.37 -17.60
CA SER A 8 -11.81 -2.68 -17.23
C SER A 8 -11.95 -4.13 -16.75
N LEU A 9 -11.30 -5.09 -17.40
CA LEU A 9 -11.32 -6.47 -16.95
C LEU A 9 -10.63 -6.64 -15.59
N ALA A 10 -9.50 -5.97 -15.35
CA ALA A 10 -8.80 -5.97 -14.05
C ALA A 10 -9.64 -5.35 -12.91
N ILE A 11 -10.57 -4.44 -13.24
CA ILE A 11 -11.50 -3.83 -12.29
C ILE A 11 -12.72 -4.72 -12.08
N TRP A 12 -13.38 -5.12 -13.15
CA TRP A 12 -14.71 -5.72 -13.07
C TRP A 12 -14.71 -7.23 -12.84
N ILE A 13 -13.67 -7.97 -13.25
CA ILE A 13 -13.60 -9.41 -12.97
C ILE A 13 -13.65 -9.69 -11.46
N PRO A 14 -12.80 -9.07 -10.61
CA PRO A 14 -12.89 -9.32 -9.17
C PRO A 14 -14.20 -8.78 -8.56
N ILE A 15 -14.76 -7.66 -9.03
CA ILE A 15 -16.04 -7.15 -8.55
C ILE A 15 -17.17 -8.13 -8.86
N VAL A 16 -17.29 -8.58 -10.11
CA VAL A 16 -18.31 -9.53 -10.53
C VAL A 16 -18.15 -10.87 -9.79
N ALA A 17 -16.91 -11.36 -9.67
CA ALA A 17 -16.62 -12.55 -8.88
C ALA A 17 -17.06 -12.37 -7.41
N GLY A 18 -16.81 -11.21 -6.81
CA GLY A 18 -17.28 -10.87 -5.46
C GLY A 18 -18.81 -10.93 -5.34
N VAL A 19 -19.53 -10.36 -6.31
CA VAL A 19 -21.01 -10.42 -6.35
C VAL A 19 -21.50 -11.88 -6.50
N LEU A 20 -20.85 -12.68 -7.37
CA LEU A 20 -21.18 -14.11 -7.52
C LEU A 20 -20.92 -14.89 -6.23
N VAL A 21 -19.84 -14.59 -5.53
CA VAL A 21 -19.53 -15.19 -4.22
C VAL A 21 -20.60 -14.83 -3.19
N LEU A 22 -21.07 -13.56 -3.15
CA LEU A 22 -22.19 -13.16 -2.30
C LEU A 22 -23.47 -13.94 -2.62
N ALA A 23 -23.73 -14.20 -3.89
CA ALA A 23 -24.92 -14.94 -4.33
C ALA A 23 -24.91 -16.44 -3.91
N THR A 24 -23.77 -16.99 -3.45
CA THR A 24 -23.73 -18.36 -2.88
C THR A 24 -24.56 -18.48 -1.59
N GLY A 25 -24.77 -17.38 -0.88
CA GLY A 25 -25.69 -17.26 0.25
C GLY A 25 -25.15 -17.83 1.56
N PRO A 26 -25.73 -18.89 2.11
CA PRO A 26 -25.49 -19.31 3.49
C PRO A 26 -24.11 -19.99 3.69
N ASP A 27 -23.66 -19.98 4.95
CA ASP A 27 -22.39 -20.57 5.38
C ASP A 27 -22.26 -22.08 5.07
N SER A 28 -23.38 -22.79 4.87
CA SER A 28 -23.37 -24.18 4.42
C SER A 28 -22.75 -24.38 3.04
N ARG A 29 -22.71 -23.33 2.21
CA ARG A 29 -22.08 -23.30 0.89
C ARG A 29 -20.67 -22.70 0.90
N ALA A 30 -20.03 -22.58 2.07
CA ALA A 30 -18.69 -22.03 2.22
C ALA A 30 -17.63 -22.64 1.26
N PRO A 31 -17.60 -23.95 0.99
CA PRO A 31 -16.65 -24.53 0.02
C PRO A 31 -16.82 -23.94 -1.38
N LEU A 32 -18.07 -23.78 -1.84
CA LEU A 32 -18.36 -23.18 -3.14
C LEU A 32 -17.93 -21.71 -3.18
N ALA A 33 -18.26 -20.94 -2.14
CA ALA A 33 -17.87 -19.53 -2.03
C ALA A 33 -16.34 -19.36 -2.09
N ARG A 34 -15.59 -20.19 -1.38
CA ARG A 34 -14.12 -20.18 -1.37
C ARG A 34 -13.53 -20.50 -2.74
N VAL A 35 -14.04 -21.52 -3.41
CA VAL A 35 -13.58 -21.92 -4.77
C VAL A 35 -13.87 -20.79 -5.76
N LEU A 36 -15.07 -20.23 -5.77
CA LEU A 36 -15.42 -19.10 -6.64
C LEU A 36 -14.55 -17.87 -6.35
N ALA A 37 -14.27 -17.58 -5.07
CA ALA A 37 -13.40 -16.50 -4.69
C ALA A 37 -11.97 -16.70 -5.19
N LEU A 38 -11.44 -17.93 -5.09
CA LEU A 38 -10.11 -18.24 -5.61
C LEU A 38 -10.04 -18.11 -7.13
N ILE A 39 -11.05 -18.62 -7.84
CA ILE A 39 -11.13 -18.48 -9.30
C ILE A 39 -11.19 -16.98 -9.69
N GLY A 40 -12.01 -16.20 -9.00
CA GLY A 40 -12.14 -14.76 -9.24
C GLY A 40 -10.84 -14.00 -8.96
N ALA A 41 -10.15 -14.29 -7.85
CA ALA A 41 -8.88 -13.68 -7.51
C ALA A 41 -7.77 -14.07 -8.50
N LEU A 42 -7.72 -15.35 -8.89
CA LEU A 42 -6.76 -15.85 -9.88
C LEU A 42 -7.01 -15.25 -11.26
N ALA A 43 -8.25 -15.21 -11.71
CA ALA A 43 -8.62 -14.57 -12.98
C ALA A 43 -8.27 -13.06 -12.96
N GLY A 44 -8.59 -12.36 -11.87
CA GLY A 44 -8.21 -10.95 -11.67
C GLY A 44 -6.70 -10.74 -11.72
N PHE A 45 -5.91 -11.63 -11.13
CA PHE A 45 -4.45 -11.55 -11.20
C PHE A 45 -3.92 -11.86 -12.61
N LEU A 46 -4.39 -12.92 -13.25
CA LEU A 46 -3.94 -13.32 -14.59
C LEU A 46 -4.20 -12.23 -15.64
N VAL A 47 -5.31 -11.50 -15.53
CA VAL A 47 -5.63 -10.38 -16.43
C VAL A 47 -4.65 -9.20 -16.27
N THR A 48 -4.00 -9.06 -15.12
CA THR A 48 -3.00 -8.00 -14.91
C THR A 48 -1.62 -8.35 -15.50
N LEU A 49 -1.31 -9.63 -15.75
CA LEU A 49 0.02 -10.02 -16.26
C LEU A 49 0.33 -9.42 -17.66
N PRO A 50 -0.61 -9.36 -18.62
CA PRO A 50 -0.37 -8.67 -19.88
C PRO A 50 -0.03 -7.19 -19.73
N LEU A 51 -0.50 -6.53 -18.65
CA LEU A 51 -0.12 -5.15 -18.36
C LEU A 51 1.38 -5.00 -18.09
N PHE A 52 2.04 -6.03 -17.54
CA PHE A 52 3.50 -6.03 -17.32
C PHE A 52 4.28 -6.46 -18.55
N THR A 53 3.84 -7.55 -19.21
CA THR A 53 4.56 -8.13 -20.34
C THR A 53 4.45 -7.31 -21.62
N GLY A 54 3.33 -6.62 -21.81
CA GLY A 54 3.07 -5.73 -22.95
C GLY A 54 3.36 -4.25 -22.66
N PHE A 55 3.93 -3.93 -21.48
CA PHE A 55 4.23 -2.54 -21.12
C PHE A 55 5.47 -2.03 -21.86
N ASP A 56 5.31 -0.92 -22.58
CA ASP A 56 6.44 -0.22 -23.20
C ASP A 56 7.16 0.63 -22.13
N ARG A 57 8.36 0.19 -21.75
CA ARG A 57 9.20 0.84 -20.73
C ARG A 57 9.85 2.13 -21.20
N LEU A 58 9.86 2.40 -22.51
CA LEU A 58 10.44 3.60 -23.09
C LEU A 58 9.43 4.75 -23.21
N SER A 59 8.14 4.44 -23.08
CA SER A 59 7.07 5.44 -23.11
C SER A 59 6.74 5.93 -21.69
N GLY A 60 6.73 7.25 -21.48
CA GLY A 60 6.32 7.87 -20.21
C GLY A 60 4.81 8.13 -20.09
N GLY A 61 4.09 8.09 -21.21
CA GLY A 61 2.66 8.35 -21.25
C GLY A 61 1.79 7.19 -20.77
N TYR A 62 0.49 7.44 -20.72
CA TYR A 62 -0.48 6.41 -20.39
C TYR A 62 -0.57 5.35 -21.48
N GLN A 63 -0.62 4.10 -21.05
CA GLN A 63 -0.78 2.92 -21.90
C GLN A 63 -2.06 2.17 -21.53
N PHE A 64 -2.52 1.27 -22.39
CA PHE A 64 -3.77 0.51 -22.23
C PHE A 64 -4.98 1.41 -21.97
N THR A 65 -5.02 2.55 -22.65
CA THR A 65 -6.04 3.57 -22.41
C THR A 65 -7.42 3.11 -22.86
N GLU A 66 -8.42 3.35 -22.00
CA GLU A 66 -9.83 3.08 -22.24
C GLU A 66 -10.62 4.36 -21.96
N PHE A 67 -11.59 4.68 -22.83
CA PHE A 67 -12.39 5.89 -22.68
C PHE A 67 -13.85 5.62 -23.03
N HIS A 68 -14.75 5.98 -22.11
CA HIS A 68 -16.18 5.97 -22.29
C HIS A 68 -16.80 7.17 -21.57
N GLU A 69 -17.73 7.84 -22.21
CA GLU A 69 -18.51 8.88 -21.53
C GLU A 69 -19.40 8.24 -20.46
N TRP A 70 -19.35 8.78 -19.24
CA TRP A 70 -20.17 8.26 -18.14
C TRP A 70 -21.30 9.22 -17.76
N ILE A 71 -20.98 10.48 -17.41
CA ILE A 71 -21.97 11.52 -17.10
C ILE A 71 -21.68 12.75 -17.95
N PRO A 72 -22.21 12.82 -19.19
CA PRO A 72 -21.87 13.89 -20.13
C PRO A 72 -22.19 15.29 -19.63
N LEU A 73 -23.30 15.44 -18.86
CA LEU A 73 -23.73 16.72 -18.29
C LEU A 73 -22.66 17.36 -17.37
N LEU A 74 -21.92 16.54 -16.64
CA LEU A 74 -20.85 16.97 -15.73
C LEU A 74 -19.46 16.79 -16.35
N ARG A 75 -19.35 16.29 -17.58
CA ARG A 75 -18.10 15.93 -18.26
C ARG A 75 -17.23 14.96 -17.42
N ILE A 76 -17.88 14.01 -16.74
CA ILE A 76 -17.23 12.94 -16.02
C ILE A 76 -17.15 11.73 -16.93
N ASN A 77 -15.95 11.18 -17.06
CA ASN A 77 -15.67 10.11 -18.00
C ASN A 77 -15.14 8.86 -17.26
N TYR A 78 -15.57 7.69 -17.75
CA TYR A 78 -14.90 6.44 -17.42
C TYR A 78 -13.64 6.37 -18.28
N SER A 79 -12.58 7.00 -17.80
CA SER A 79 -11.31 7.10 -18.48
C SER A 79 -10.24 6.40 -17.67
N LEU A 80 -9.64 5.37 -18.26
CA LEU A 80 -8.64 4.53 -17.63
C LEU A 80 -7.32 4.58 -18.41
N GLY A 81 -6.23 4.38 -17.73
CA GLY A 81 -4.90 4.25 -18.30
C GLY A 81 -3.89 4.00 -17.19
N VAL A 82 -2.80 3.33 -17.52
CA VAL A 82 -1.68 3.10 -16.60
C VAL A 82 -0.38 3.59 -17.22
N ASP A 83 0.49 4.09 -16.36
CA ASP A 83 1.86 4.47 -16.69
C ASP A 83 2.86 3.68 -15.85
N GLY A 84 4.14 3.96 -15.97
CA GLY A 84 5.19 3.27 -15.23
C GLY A 84 5.10 3.42 -13.71
N ILE A 85 4.35 4.40 -13.20
CA ILE A 85 4.10 4.56 -11.76
C ILE A 85 2.94 3.67 -11.32
N SER A 86 1.83 3.65 -12.07
CA SER A 86 0.58 3.00 -11.62
C SER A 86 0.48 1.51 -11.97
N VAL A 87 1.09 1.05 -13.06
CA VAL A 87 0.95 -0.34 -13.55
C VAL A 87 1.37 -1.38 -12.51
N LEU A 88 2.46 -1.12 -11.78
CA LEU A 88 2.97 -2.04 -10.76
C LEU A 88 2.04 -2.15 -9.56
N PHE A 89 1.29 -1.10 -9.22
CA PHE A 89 0.31 -1.15 -8.12
C PHE A 89 -0.94 -1.94 -8.48
N VAL A 90 -1.39 -1.88 -9.72
CA VAL A 90 -2.50 -2.72 -10.21
C VAL A 90 -2.14 -4.20 -10.09
N ILE A 91 -0.94 -4.56 -10.52
CA ILE A 91 -0.45 -5.94 -10.44
C ILE A 91 -0.26 -6.38 -8.99
N LEU A 92 0.38 -5.53 -8.17
CA LEU A 92 0.59 -5.79 -6.74
C LEU A 92 -0.73 -6.01 -6.01
N ASN A 93 -1.75 -5.19 -6.28
CA ASN A 93 -3.06 -5.32 -5.66
C ASN A 93 -3.74 -6.66 -6.01
N ALA A 94 -3.73 -7.04 -7.27
CA ALA A 94 -4.30 -8.32 -7.71
C ALA A 94 -3.54 -9.51 -7.10
N PHE A 95 -2.20 -9.43 -7.03
CA PHE A 95 -1.34 -10.44 -6.39
C PHE A 95 -1.65 -10.58 -4.89
N ILE A 96 -1.72 -9.48 -4.15
CA ILE A 96 -2.01 -9.50 -2.71
C ILE A 96 -3.43 -10.00 -2.45
N THR A 97 -4.40 -9.66 -3.30
CA THR A 97 -5.78 -10.17 -3.18
C THR A 97 -5.81 -11.70 -3.29
N LEU A 98 -5.06 -12.27 -4.22
CA LEU A 98 -4.95 -13.73 -4.34
C LEU A 98 -4.35 -14.35 -3.06
N MET A 99 -3.29 -13.75 -2.50
CA MET A 99 -2.68 -14.22 -1.24
C MET A 99 -3.66 -14.12 -0.08
N VAL A 100 -4.47 -13.08 0.01
CA VAL A 100 -5.45 -12.86 1.08
C VAL A 100 -6.61 -13.86 0.99
N VAL A 101 -7.11 -14.16 -0.20
CA VAL A 101 -8.12 -15.20 -0.40
C VAL A 101 -7.62 -16.55 0.08
N LEU A 102 -6.38 -16.91 -0.26
CA LEU A 102 -5.74 -18.13 0.23
C LEU A 102 -5.52 -18.10 1.75
N ALA A 103 -5.10 -16.97 2.32
CA ALA A 103 -4.88 -16.84 3.76
C ALA A 103 -6.16 -17.04 4.57
N GLY A 104 -7.29 -16.49 4.10
CA GLY A 104 -8.59 -16.61 4.76
C GLY A 104 -9.30 -17.97 4.60
N TRP A 105 -8.76 -18.89 3.82
CA TRP A 105 -9.44 -20.12 3.40
C TRP A 105 -9.96 -20.98 4.56
N GLU A 106 -9.12 -21.24 5.55
CA GLU A 106 -9.46 -22.08 6.72
C GLU A 106 -9.81 -21.26 7.95
N VAL A 107 -9.22 -20.08 8.07
CA VAL A 107 -9.32 -19.24 9.28
C VAL A 107 -10.72 -18.63 9.43
N ILE A 108 -11.34 -18.26 8.32
CA ILE A 108 -12.65 -17.60 8.33
C ILE A 108 -13.75 -18.62 8.21
N GLN A 109 -14.45 -18.85 9.34
CA GLN A 109 -15.56 -19.81 9.42
C GLN A 109 -16.94 -19.12 9.47
N LYS A 110 -17.02 -17.88 9.96
CA LYS A 110 -18.26 -17.11 10.01
C LYS A 110 -18.37 -16.20 8.77
N ARG A 111 -19.48 -16.33 8.04
CA ARG A 111 -19.80 -15.54 6.86
C ARG A 111 -18.66 -15.51 5.81
N PRO A 112 -18.11 -16.68 5.43
CA PRO A 112 -16.95 -16.70 4.53
C PRO A 112 -17.23 -16.12 3.16
N ALA A 113 -18.46 -16.26 2.62
CA ALA A 113 -18.86 -15.66 1.36
C ALA A 113 -18.76 -14.13 1.39
N GLN A 114 -19.27 -13.49 2.47
CA GLN A 114 -19.21 -12.04 2.63
C GLN A 114 -17.77 -11.54 2.79
N TYR A 115 -16.94 -12.27 3.53
CA TYR A 115 -15.53 -11.96 3.71
C TYR A 115 -14.76 -11.98 2.38
N MET A 116 -14.85 -13.08 1.64
CA MET A 116 -14.18 -13.24 0.36
C MET A 116 -14.66 -12.22 -0.67
N ALA A 117 -15.96 -11.98 -0.72
CA ALA A 117 -16.56 -11.00 -1.61
C ALA A 117 -16.09 -9.58 -1.31
N ALA A 118 -15.97 -9.19 -0.03
CA ALA A 118 -15.49 -7.88 0.36
C ALA A 118 -14.07 -7.61 -0.17
N PHE A 119 -13.16 -8.60 -0.10
CA PHE A 119 -11.81 -8.46 -0.66
C PHE A 119 -11.80 -8.39 -2.18
N LEU A 120 -12.60 -9.19 -2.87
CA LEU A 120 -12.69 -9.17 -4.32
C LEU A 120 -13.24 -7.82 -4.83
N ILE A 121 -14.32 -7.33 -4.24
CA ILE A 121 -14.92 -6.03 -4.60
C ILE A 121 -13.90 -4.91 -4.30
N MET A 122 -13.28 -4.94 -3.13
CA MET A 122 -12.25 -3.96 -2.76
C MET A 122 -11.08 -3.96 -3.74
N SER A 123 -10.63 -5.13 -4.20
CA SER A 123 -9.55 -5.27 -5.17
C SER A 123 -9.88 -4.56 -6.49
N GLY A 124 -11.07 -4.75 -7.01
CA GLY A 124 -11.49 -4.06 -8.24
C GLY A 124 -11.57 -2.55 -8.06
N LEU A 125 -12.10 -2.06 -6.92
CA LEU A 125 -12.16 -0.63 -6.63
C LEU A 125 -10.76 -0.01 -6.50
N ILE A 126 -9.82 -0.70 -5.88
CA ILE A 126 -8.42 -0.26 -5.78
C ILE A 126 -7.74 -0.22 -7.16
N ASN A 127 -7.95 -1.24 -7.99
CA ASN A 127 -7.44 -1.22 -9.37
C ASN A 127 -8.00 -0.02 -10.15
N GLY A 128 -9.29 0.28 -9.96
CA GLY A 128 -9.93 1.45 -10.55
C GLY A 128 -9.28 2.76 -10.10
N ALA A 129 -8.93 2.90 -8.83
CA ALA A 129 -8.27 4.09 -8.32
C ALA A 129 -6.87 4.29 -8.93
N PHE A 130 -6.07 3.21 -9.08
CA PHE A 130 -4.75 3.30 -9.72
C PHE A 130 -4.80 3.52 -11.23
N ALA A 131 -5.89 3.11 -11.89
CA ALA A 131 -6.04 3.22 -13.33
C ALA A 131 -6.83 4.46 -13.77
N ALA A 132 -7.51 5.18 -12.87
CA ALA A 132 -8.35 6.31 -13.22
C ALA A 132 -7.53 7.49 -13.78
N ARG A 133 -7.97 8.03 -14.93
CA ARG A 133 -7.48 9.27 -15.55
C ARG A 133 -8.44 10.44 -15.36
N ASP A 134 -9.61 10.19 -14.82
CA ASP A 134 -10.60 11.19 -14.41
C ASP A 134 -10.55 11.35 -12.89
N ALA A 135 -10.46 12.57 -12.40
CA ALA A 135 -10.26 12.86 -10.97
C ALA A 135 -11.48 12.50 -10.12
N LEU A 136 -12.70 12.65 -10.67
CA LEU A 136 -13.90 12.24 -9.93
C LEU A 136 -14.07 10.72 -9.96
N LEU A 137 -13.73 10.05 -11.06
CA LEU A 137 -13.66 8.59 -11.11
C LEU A 137 -12.65 8.04 -10.10
N PHE A 138 -11.46 8.65 -10.02
CA PHE A 138 -10.47 8.35 -8.97
C PHE A 138 -11.09 8.49 -7.58
N TYR A 139 -11.77 9.61 -7.31
CA TYR A 139 -12.40 9.87 -6.01
C TYR A 139 -13.43 8.79 -5.65
N VAL A 140 -14.30 8.43 -6.60
CA VAL A 140 -15.33 7.38 -6.40
C VAL A 140 -14.69 6.05 -6.04
N PHE A 141 -13.64 5.63 -6.74
CA PHE A 141 -12.93 4.39 -6.42
C PHE A 141 -12.16 4.47 -5.11
N PHE A 142 -11.52 5.61 -4.85
CA PHE A 142 -10.75 5.87 -3.63
C PHE A 142 -11.63 5.84 -2.37
N GLU A 143 -12.83 6.39 -2.43
CA GLU A 143 -13.80 6.33 -1.34
C GLU A 143 -14.55 5.00 -1.30
N GLY A 144 -14.93 4.47 -2.45
CA GLY A 144 -15.70 3.23 -2.56
C GLY A 144 -15.01 2.05 -1.86
N MET A 145 -13.67 1.98 -1.93
CA MET A 145 -12.92 0.91 -1.26
C MET A 145 -12.98 0.95 0.28
N LEU A 146 -13.36 2.09 0.88
CA LEU A 146 -13.48 2.20 2.33
C LEU A 146 -14.65 1.38 2.87
N ILE A 147 -15.71 1.19 2.08
CA ILE A 147 -16.89 0.44 2.49
C ILE A 147 -16.53 -1.03 2.78
N PRO A 148 -15.96 -1.80 1.83
CA PRO A 148 -15.56 -3.16 2.14
C PRO A 148 -14.48 -3.23 3.24
N LEU A 149 -13.54 -2.29 3.30
CA LEU A 149 -12.52 -2.26 4.35
C LEU A 149 -13.13 -2.02 5.74
N TYR A 150 -14.08 -1.10 5.85
CA TYR A 150 -14.84 -0.87 7.08
C TYR A 150 -15.58 -2.14 7.53
N LEU A 151 -16.22 -2.85 6.59
CA LEU A 151 -16.92 -4.11 6.88
C LEU A 151 -15.95 -5.22 7.29
N ILE A 152 -14.80 -5.36 6.62
CA ILE A 152 -13.80 -6.36 6.96
C ILE A 152 -13.33 -6.21 8.41
N ILE A 153 -13.02 -4.99 8.84
CA ILE A 153 -12.58 -4.74 10.21
C ILE A 153 -13.76 -4.84 11.18
N GLY A 154 -14.91 -4.23 10.86
CA GLY A 154 -16.05 -4.14 11.75
C GLY A 154 -16.77 -5.46 12.01
N VAL A 155 -16.74 -6.40 11.07
CA VAL A 155 -17.40 -7.71 11.18
C VAL A 155 -16.48 -8.80 11.71
N TRP A 156 -15.29 -8.93 11.12
CA TRP A 156 -14.32 -10.01 11.43
C TRP A 156 -13.15 -9.58 12.32
N GLY A 157 -13.15 -8.34 12.78
CA GLY A 157 -12.12 -7.81 13.66
C GLY A 157 -12.21 -8.31 15.11
N GLY A 158 -11.22 -7.89 15.90
CA GLY A 158 -11.08 -8.22 17.32
C GLY A 158 -12.08 -7.50 18.25
N PRO A 159 -11.80 -7.49 19.56
CA PRO A 159 -12.75 -6.97 20.56
C PRO A 159 -13.16 -5.50 20.36
N ARG A 160 -12.23 -4.64 19.92
CA ARG A 160 -12.47 -3.20 19.70
C ARG A 160 -12.71 -2.85 18.22
N ARG A 161 -13.14 -3.81 17.41
CA ARG A 161 -13.33 -3.68 15.97
C ARG A 161 -14.20 -2.50 15.54
N VAL A 162 -15.28 -2.21 16.28
CA VAL A 162 -16.19 -1.09 15.99
C VAL A 162 -15.45 0.25 16.14
N TYR A 163 -14.72 0.43 17.24
CA TYR A 163 -13.90 1.62 17.44
C TYR A 163 -12.86 1.80 16.33
N ALA A 164 -12.14 0.75 16.01
CA ALA A 164 -11.08 0.79 14.99
C ALA A 164 -11.62 1.08 13.58
N SER A 165 -12.74 0.43 13.20
CA SER A 165 -13.36 0.64 11.89
C SER A 165 -13.98 2.03 11.75
N VAL A 166 -14.65 2.55 12.78
CA VAL A 166 -15.21 3.91 12.79
C VAL A 166 -14.08 4.94 12.76
N LYS A 167 -13.01 4.76 13.54
CA LYS A 167 -11.86 5.65 13.55
C LYS A 167 -11.20 5.73 12.17
N LEU A 168 -10.92 4.57 11.53
CA LEU A 168 -10.39 4.51 10.17
C LEU A 168 -11.31 5.25 9.19
N PHE A 169 -12.62 4.97 9.24
CA PHE A 169 -13.58 5.57 8.32
C PHE A 169 -13.65 7.10 8.47
N LEU A 170 -13.76 7.59 9.70
CA LEU A 170 -13.86 9.03 9.97
C LEU A 170 -12.57 9.78 9.59
N TYR A 171 -11.38 9.23 9.92
CA TYR A 171 -10.11 9.84 9.53
C TYR A 171 -9.99 9.98 8.02
N THR A 172 -10.28 8.90 7.29
CA THR A 172 -10.16 8.89 5.84
C THR A 172 -11.21 9.77 5.16
N LEU A 173 -12.47 9.70 5.60
CA LEU A 173 -13.56 10.50 5.05
C LEU A 173 -13.32 12.01 5.25
N MET A 174 -12.91 12.42 6.47
CA MET A 174 -12.64 13.84 6.75
C MET A 174 -11.53 14.41 5.85
N GLY A 175 -10.47 13.62 5.61
CA GLY A 175 -9.42 14.03 4.69
C GLY A 175 -9.90 14.12 3.24
N SER A 176 -10.62 13.11 2.77
CA SER A 176 -11.04 13.00 1.38
C SER A 176 -12.11 14.03 0.96
N LEU A 177 -12.92 14.50 1.89
CA LEU A 177 -13.87 15.59 1.60
C LEU A 177 -13.14 16.88 1.18
N LEU A 178 -11.98 17.18 1.76
CA LEU A 178 -11.16 18.31 1.33
C LEU A 178 -10.59 18.12 -0.08
N MET A 179 -10.18 16.88 -0.40
CA MET A 179 -9.77 16.53 -1.75
C MET A 179 -10.90 16.73 -2.76
N LEU A 180 -12.13 16.36 -2.42
CA LEU A 180 -13.28 16.57 -3.30
C LEU A 180 -13.49 18.06 -3.60
N VAL A 181 -13.39 18.92 -2.59
CA VAL A 181 -13.48 20.38 -2.78
C VAL A 181 -12.39 20.88 -3.74
N ALA A 182 -11.15 20.40 -3.57
CA ALA A 182 -10.05 20.74 -4.48
C ALA A 182 -10.28 20.25 -5.92
N ILE A 183 -10.78 19.04 -6.10
CA ILE A 183 -11.14 18.47 -7.42
C ILE A 183 -12.23 19.31 -8.09
N VAL A 184 -13.29 19.68 -7.37
CA VAL A 184 -14.38 20.51 -7.89
C VAL A 184 -13.88 21.91 -8.27
N TYR A 185 -13.01 22.52 -7.45
CA TYR A 185 -12.40 23.79 -7.81
C TYR A 185 -11.59 23.71 -9.11
N LEU A 186 -10.73 22.70 -9.25
CA LEU A 186 -9.93 22.50 -10.45
C LEU A 186 -10.80 22.20 -11.67
N SER A 187 -11.85 21.40 -11.51
CA SER A 187 -12.77 21.09 -12.61
C SER A 187 -13.49 22.33 -13.16
N TYR A 188 -13.79 23.28 -12.27
CA TYR A 188 -14.37 24.58 -12.69
C TYR A 188 -13.38 25.39 -13.53
N GLN A 189 -12.07 25.32 -13.24
CA GLN A 189 -11.04 26.05 -14.00
C GLN A 189 -10.82 25.47 -15.40
N VAL A 190 -10.88 24.16 -15.57
CA VAL A 190 -10.60 23.50 -16.87
C VAL A 190 -11.86 23.08 -17.62
N GLY A 191 -13.02 23.09 -16.97
CA GLY A 191 -14.29 22.69 -17.56
C GLY A 191 -14.48 21.18 -17.69
N GLY A 192 -13.80 20.35 -16.89
CA GLY A 192 -13.88 18.89 -16.88
C GLY A 192 -13.11 18.26 -15.73
N PHE A 193 -13.01 16.93 -15.70
CA PHE A 193 -12.37 16.20 -14.60
C PHE A 193 -11.13 15.39 -15.03
N ALA A 194 -10.64 15.56 -16.26
CA ALA A 194 -9.43 14.85 -16.69
C ALA A 194 -8.22 15.30 -15.84
N ILE A 195 -7.51 14.33 -15.23
CA ILE A 195 -6.34 14.62 -14.38
C ILE A 195 -5.25 15.32 -15.18
N GLU A 196 -5.06 14.94 -16.44
CA GLU A 196 -4.09 15.56 -17.34
C GLU A 196 -4.37 17.05 -17.56
N ASP A 197 -5.65 17.45 -17.66
CA ASP A 197 -6.03 18.85 -17.80
C ASP A 197 -5.66 19.64 -16.53
N PHE A 198 -5.85 19.06 -15.34
CA PHE A 198 -5.41 19.66 -14.08
C PHE A 198 -3.90 19.84 -14.04
N GLN A 199 -3.16 18.84 -14.49
CA GLN A 199 -1.69 18.89 -14.55
C GLN A 199 -1.19 19.93 -15.55
N ASN A 200 -1.92 20.18 -16.62
CA ASN A 200 -1.55 21.12 -17.70
C ASN A 200 -2.03 22.56 -17.48
N ILE A 201 -2.67 22.88 -16.38
CA ILE A 201 -2.99 24.27 -16.03
C ILE A 201 -1.69 25.08 -15.98
N LYS A 202 -1.61 26.15 -16.77
CA LYS A 202 -0.37 26.92 -16.94
C LYS A 202 -0.13 27.94 -15.84
N GLN A 203 -1.21 28.51 -15.28
CA GLN A 203 -1.09 29.55 -14.26
C GLN A 203 -2.06 29.27 -13.11
N ILE A 204 -1.51 29.14 -11.92
CA ILE A 204 -2.25 29.02 -10.66
C ILE A 204 -1.51 29.90 -9.65
N PRO A 205 -2.14 30.98 -9.13
CA PRO A 205 -1.50 31.86 -8.12
C PRO A 205 -1.00 31.05 -6.92
N LEU A 206 0.18 31.42 -6.38
CA LEU A 206 0.81 30.65 -5.30
C LEU A 206 -0.12 30.43 -4.10
N GLY A 207 -0.88 31.46 -3.69
CA GLY A 207 -1.84 31.30 -2.57
C GLY A 207 -2.92 30.25 -2.84
N VAL A 208 -3.39 30.14 -4.09
CA VAL A 208 -4.34 29.12 -4.50
C VAL A 208 -3.67 27.76 -4.52
N GLN A 209 -2.44 27.65 -5.06
CA GLN A 209 -1.69 26.40 -5.00
C GLN A 209 -1.49 25.92 -3.55
N GLN A 210 -1.19 26.82 -2.61
CA GLN A 210 -1.02 26.50 -1.20
C GLN A 210 -2.32 25.97 -0.56
N LEU A 211 -3.47 26.58 -0.84
CA LEU A 211 -4.77 26.09 -0.34
C LEU A 211 -5.12 24.72 -0.89
N LEU A 212 -4.95 24.53 -2.20
CA LEU A 212 -5.18 23.23 -2.86
C LEU A 212 -4.21 22.17 -2.35
N PHE A 213 -2.93 22.54 -2.13
CA PHE A 213 -1.94 21.66 -1.54
C PHE A 213 -2.38 21.15 -0.17
N VAL A 214 -2.81 22.03 0.72
CA VAL A 214 -3.29 21.62 2.05
C VAL A 214 -4.50 20.71 1.95
N ALA A 215 -5.45 20.98 1.05
CA ALA A 215 -6.63 20.15 0.85
C ALA A 215 -6.29 18.73 0.38
N PHE A 216 -5.46 18.59 -0.66
CA PHE A 216 -4.97 17.29 -1.12
C PHE A 216 -4.05 16.62 -0.11
N PHE A 217 -3.15 17.39 0.51
CA PHE A 217 -2.19 16.90 1.50
C PHE A 217 -2.89 16.23 2.68
N LEU A 218 -3.90 16.86 3.26
CA LEU A 218 -4.63 16.27 4.39
C LEU A 218 -5.29 14.95 4.02
N SER A 219 -5.88 14.86 2.83
CA SER A 219 -6.45 13.61 2.34
C SER A 219 -5.41 12.49 2.23
N PHE A 220 -4.32 12.78 1.54
CA PHE A 220 -3.31 11.78 1.27
C PHE A 220 -2.42 11.48 2.48
N ALA A 221 -2.12 12.48 3.32
CA ALA A 221 -1.37 12.29 4.56
C ALA A 221 -2.08 11.38 5.56
N VAL A 222 -3.42 11.48 5.66
CA VAL A 222 -4.20 10.52 6.47
C VAL A 222 -4.05 9.11 5.93
N LYS A 223 -4.09 8.94 4.62
CA LYS A 223 -4.08 7.63 3.97
C LYS A 223 -2.70 6.96 4.00
N VAL A 224 -1.60 7.73 3.88
CA VAL A 224 -0.20 7.25 3.80
C VAL A 224 0.23 6.40 5.00
N PRO A 225 0.02 6.60 6.26
CA PRO A 225 -0.34 7.66 7.20
C PRO A 225 0.89 8.50 7.64
N MET A 226 0.82 9.80 7.46
CA MET A 226 1.89 10.70 7.90
C MET A 226 1.70 11.14 9.37
N PHE A 227 2.80 11.44 10.04
CA PHE A 227 2.72 12.13 11.33
C PHE A 227 2.13 13.54 11.13
N PRO A 228 1.20 14.04 11.97
CA PRO A 228 0.61 13.42 13.18
C PRO A 228 -0.70 12.66 12.93
N VAL A 229 -1.19 12.56 11.70
CA VAL A 229 -2.51 11.97 11.37
C VAL A 229 -2.47 10.44 11.16
N HIS A 230 -1.52 9.76 11.78
CA HIS A 230 -1.23 8.32 11.60
C HIS A 230 -1.92 7.41 12.62
N THR A 231 -2.51 7.95 13.69
CA THR A 231 -2.91 7.18 14.89
C THR A 231 -4.03 6.17 14.64
N TRP A 232 -4.76 6.28 13.55
CA TRP A 232 -5.79 5.33 13.16
C TRP A 232 -5.21 3.98 12.70
N LEU A 233 -4.00 3.99 12.12
CA LEU A 233 -3.41 2.80 11.48
C LEU A 233 -3.08 1.68 12.47
N PRO A 234 -2.37 1.92 13.60
CA PRO A 234 -2.10 0.87 14.56
C PRO A 234 -3.38 0.25 15.15
N ASP A 235 -4.41 1.06 15.41
CA ASP A 235 -5.70 0.57 15.91
C ASP A 235 -6.40 -0.29 14.87
N ALA A 236 -6.41 0.14 13.61
CA ALA A 236 -7.00 -0.61 12.50
C ALA A 236 -6.29 -1.96 12.31
N HIS A 237 -4.95 -1.99 12.30
CA HIS A 237 -4.19 -3.23 12.15
C HIS A 237 -4.38 -4.22 13.28
N VAL A 238 -4.39 -3.72 14.52
CA VAL A 238 -4.55 -4.57 15.71
C VAL A 238 -5.89 -5.30 15.68
N GLU A 239 -6.93 -4.62 15.27
CA GLU A 239 -8.28 -5.20 15.24
C GLU A 239 -8.60 -5.95 13.94
N ALA A 240 -8.00 -5.58 12.81
CA ALA A 240 -8.27 -6.23 11.53
C ALA A 240 -7.96 -7.73 11.55
N PRO A 241 -8.72 -8.58 10.84
CA PRO A 241 -8.31 -9.95 10.57
C PRO A 241 -7.01 -9.97 9.76
N THR A 242 -6.30 -11.09 9.71
CA THR A 242 -5.00 -11.21 9.04
C THR A 242 -5.03 -10.69 7.60
N GLY A 243 -6.00 -11.13 6.79
CA GLY A 243 -6.16 -10.63 5.42
C GLY A 243 -6.42 -9.12 5.35
N GLY A 244 -7.19 -8.57 6.28
CA GLY A 244 -7.43 -7.13 6.39
C GLY A 244 -6.13 -6.36 6.65
N SER A 245 -5.29 -6.84 7.57
CA SER A 245 -3.97 -6.24 7.83
C SER A 245 -3.02 -6.35 6.63
N MET A 246 -3.05 -7.49 5.92
CA MET A 246 -2.24 -7.68 4.71
C MET A 246 -2.58 -6.64 3.63
N VAL A 247 -3.86 -6.48 3.28
CA VAL A 247 -4.28 -5.50 2.26
C VAL A 247 -4.08 -4.07 2.72
N LEU A 248 -4.42 -3.78 3.98
CA LEU A 248 -4.27 -2.44 4.55
C LEU A 248 -2.81 -1.97 4.43
N ALA A 249 -1.84 -2.79 4.84
CA ALA A 249 -0.43 -2.45 4.76
C ALA A 249 0.14 -2.52 3.34
N ALA A 250 -0.25 -3.52 2.56
CA ALA A 250 0.36 -3.75 1.26
C ALA A 250 -0.08 -2.73 0.20
N ILE A 251 -1.35 -2.33 0.19
CA ILE A 251 -1.94 -1.58 -0.92
C ILE A 251 -2.57 -0.27 -0.50
N THR A 252 -3.40 -0.26 0.56
CA THR A 252 -4.24 0.93 0.82
C THR A 252 -3.42 2.17 1.18
N LEU A 253 -2.28 1.99 1.86
CA LEU A 253 -1.36 3.09 2.17
C LEU A 253 -0.76 3.71 0.90
N LYS A 254 -0.53 2.89 -0.14
CA LYS A 254 0.07 3.33 -1.40
C LYS A 254 -0.87 4.19 -2.23
N LEU A 255 -2.18 4.08 -2.06
CA LEU A 255 -3.13 5.00 -2.69
C LEU A 255 -2.93 6.45 -2.21
N GLY A 256 -2.62 6.66 -0.94
CA GLY A 256 -2.26 7.99 -0.43
C GLY A 256 -0.98 8.53 -1.06
N ALA A 257 0.07 7.71 -1.07
CA ALA A 257 1.34 8.08 -1.68
C ALA A 257 1.23 8.28 -3.20
N TYR A 258 0.43 7.46 -3.89
CA TYR A 258 0.09 7.65 -5.29
C TYR A 258 -0.60 8.99 -5.54
N GLY A 259 -1.44 9.44 -4.61
CA GLY A 259 -2.08 10.76 -4.67
C GLY A 259 -1.06 11.91 -4.67
N PHE A 260 0.04 11.81 -3.94
CA PHE A 260 1.12 12.80 -4.02
C PHE A 260 1.75 12.84 -5.41
N LEU A 261 2.01 11.69 -6.01
CA LEU A 261 2.62 11.57 -7.34
C LEU A 261 1.69 12.05 -8.46
N ARG A 262 0.40 11.79 -8.34
CA ARG A 262 -0.57 12.03 -9.42
C ARG A 262 -1.25 13.39 -9.35
N PHE A 263 -1.49 13.92 -8.14
CA PHE A 263 -2.21 15.18 -7.94
C PHE A 263 -1.30 16.28 -7.41
N ILE A 264 -0.63 16.09 -6.26
CA ILE A 264 0.07 17.19 -5.59
C ILE A 264 1.26 17.68 -6.40
N LEU A 265 2.21 16.80 -6.68
CA LEU A 265 3.46 17.18 -7.35
C LEU A 265 3.25 17.79 -8.74
N PRO A 266 2.47 17.17 -9.66
CA PRO A 266 2.34 17.71 -11.01
C PRO A 266 1.35 18.88 -11.14
N ILE A 267 0.32 18.96 -10.28
CA ILE A 267 -0.66 20.05 -10.35
C ILE A 267 -0.14 21.31 -9.64
N LEU A 268 0.55 21.13 -8.50
CA LEU A 268 0.93 22.18 -7.56
C LEU A 268 2.46 22.21 -7.31
N PRO A 269 3.29 22.38 -8.36
CA PRO A 269 4.73 22.24 -8.21
C PRO A 269 5.36 23.32 -7.31
N ASP A 270 4.87 24.55 -7.36
CA ASP A 270 5.43 25.66 -6.58
C ASP A 270 5.06 25.53 -5.10
N ALA A 271 3.81 25.17 -4.78
CA ALA A 271 3.39 24.86 -3.42
C ALA A 271 4.12 23.60 -2.88
N SER A 272 4.42 22.62 -3.73
CA SER A 272 5.20 21.44 -3.36
C SER A 272 6.62 21.80 -2.94
N ARG A 273 7.28 22.72 -3.65
CA ARG A 273 8.59 23.26 -3.26
C ARG A 273 8.50 24.08 -1.98
N TYR A 274 7.46 24.91 -1.84
CA TYR A 274 7.25 25.74 -0.65
C TYR A 274 7.08 24.90 0.62
N PHE A 275 6.27 23.84 0.57
CA PHE A 275 6.01 22.95 1.71
C PHE A 275 7.02 21.82 1.87
N ALA A 276 7.95 21.60 0.94
CA ALA A 276 8.92 20.51 1.00
C ALA A 276 9.69 20.44 2.33
N PRO A 277 10.19 21.55 2.93
CA PRO A 277 10.85 21.48 4.23
C PRO A 277 9.96 20.91 5.34
N VAL A 278 8.67 21.28 5.35
CA VAL A 278 7.70 20.76 6.34
C VAL A 278 7.48 19.27 6.12
N ILE A 279 7.28 18.83 4.87
CA ILE A 279 7.08 17.42 4.53
C ILE A 279 8.33 16.60 4.89
N ILE A 280 9.52 17.10 4.63
CA ILE A 280 10.79 16.45 5.01
C ILE A 280 10.84 16.26 6.53
N VAL A 281 10.51 17.28 7.32
CA VAL A 281 10.51 17.18 8.79
C VAL A 281 9.48 16.16 9.27
N LEU A 282 8.25 16.20 8.76
CA LEU A 282 7.21 15.23 9.12
C LEU A 282 7.60 13.79 8.74
N SER A 283 8.25 13.61 7.59
CA SER A 283 8.76 12.33 7.12
C SER A 283 9.90 11.82 8.02
N LEU A 284 10.83 12.67 8.43
CA LEU A 284 11.90 12.31 9.35
C LEU A 284 11.38 11.99 10.76
N ILE A 285 10.33 12.67 11.23
CA ILE A 285 9.64 12.30 12.48
C ILE A 285 9.05 10.89 12.34
N ALA A 286 8.43 10.57 11.23
CA ALA A 286 7.92 9.22 10.98
C ALA A 286 9.06 8.18 10.95
N VAL A 287 10.17 8.47 10.29
CA VAL A 287 11.32 7.57 10.19
C VAL A 287 11.98 7.34 11.56
N VAL A 288 12.28 8.41 12.30
CA VAL A 288 13.07 8.35 13.54
C VAL A 288 12.18 8.12 14.76
N TYR A 289 11.25 9.03 15.02
CA TYR A 289 10.42 8.97 16.23
C TYR A 289 9.45 7.79 16.21
N ILE A 290 8.74 7.56 15.12
CA ILE A 290 7.83 6.41 15.03
C ILE A 290 8.61 5.09 14.97
N GLY A 291 9.83 5.08 14.43
CA GLY A 291 10.75 3.94 14.55
C GLY A 291 11.07 3.60 16.01
N MET A 292 11.32 4.60 16.85
CA MET A 292 11.50 4.40 18.31
C MET A 292 10.21 3.94 18.97
N VAL A 293 9.04 4.45 18.57
CA VAL A 293 7.75 3.99 19.08
C VAL A 293 7.53 2.50 18.76
N ALA A 294 7.92 2.05 17.57
CA ALA A 294 7.85 0.63 17.20
C ALA A 294 8.69 -0.25 18.13
N LEU A 295 9.88 0.21 18.55
CA LEU A 295 10.80 -0.55 19.41
C LEU A 295 10.20 -0.92 20.77
N VAL A 296 9.36 -0.06 21.34
CA VAL A 296 8.78 -0.26 22.69
C VAL A 296 7.45 -1.00 22.68
N GLN A 297 6.97 -1.44 21.53
CA GLN A 297 5.70 -2.17 21.44
C GLN A 297 5.80 -3.58 22.01
N THR A 298 4.76 -3.99 22.72
CA THR A 298 4.60 -5.34 23.26
C THR A 298 3.70 -6.23 22.39
N ASP A 299 2.89 -5.66 21.52
CA ASP A 299 2.01 -6.33 20.56
C ASP A 299 2.70 -6.38 19.18
N MET A 300 2.84 -7.60 18.62
CA MET A 300 3.51 -7.81 17.34
C MET A 300 2.83 -7.06 16.19
N LYS A 301 1.48 -7.01 16.16
CA LYS A 301 0.76 -6.26 15.11
C LYS A 301 0.99 -4.76 15.23
N LYS A 302 1.01 -4.22 16.45
CA LYS A 302 1.34 -2.80 16.68
C LYS A 302 2.75 -2.48 16.22
N LEU A 303 3.72 -3.34 16.57
CA LEU A 303 5.11 -3.16 16.17
C LEU A 303 5.23 -3.06 14.65
N VAL A 304 4.65 -4.01 13.92
CA VAL A 304 4.69 -4.01 12.44
C VAL A 304 3.89 -2.84 11.84
N ALA A 305 2.78 -2.44 12.46
CA ALA A 305 2.02 -1.26 12.03
C ALA A 305 2.82 0.03 12.17
N TYR A 306 3.51 0.25 13.30
CA TYR A 306 4.40 1.40 13.47
C TYR A 306 5.63 1.34 12.54
N SER A 307 6.18 0.15 12.31
CA SER A 307 7.20 -0.07 11.27
C SER A 307 6.72 0.38 9.90
N SER A 308 5.48 0.08 9.54
CA SER A 308 4.89 0.52 8.26
C SER A 308 4.80 2.05 8.15
N ILE A 309 4.47 2.75 9.24
CA ILE A 309 4.46 4.22 9.27
C ILE A 309 5.87 4.77 9.02
N SER A 310 6.89 4.18 9.65
CA SER A 310 8.29 4.56 9.45
C SER A 310 8.72 4.34 7.99
N HIS A 311 8.42 3.18 7.39
CA HIS A 311 8.75 2.91 5.99
C HIS A 311 7.99 3.81 4.99
N MET A 312 6.74 4.16 5.29
CA MET A 312 6.00 5.14 4.48
C MET A 312 6.55 6.57 4.66
N GLY A 313 7.19 6.87 5.77
CA GLY A 313 7.96 8.10 5.95
C GLY A 313 9.11 8.23 4.96
N PHE A 314 9.77 7.13 4.58
CA PHE A 314 10.73 7.11 3.48
C PHE A 314 10.10 7.47 2.13
N VAL A 315 8.93 6.95 1.87
CA VAL A 315 8.20 7.20 0.64
C VAL A 315 7.92 8.70 0.50
N THR A 316 7.35 9.32 1.53
CA THR A 316 7.06 10.76 1.50
C THR A 316 8.33 11.61 1.49
N LEU A 317 9.38 11.19 2.20
CA LEU A 317 10.68 11.84 2.13
C LEU A 317 11.21 11.86 0.70
N GLY A 318 11.26 10.69 0.04
CA GLY A 318 11.79 10.56 -1.32
C GLY A 318 11.04 11.40 -2.37
N MET A 319 9.74 11.62 -2.15
CA MET A 319 8.90 12.42 -3.06
C MET A 319 9.11 13.93 -2.93
N PHE A 320 9.66 14.43 -1.82
CA PHE A 320 9.79 15.86 -1.55
C PHE A 320 11.25 16.32 -1.41
N LEU A 321 12.21 15.55 -1.91
CA LEU A 321 13.61 15.93 -1.96
C LEU A 321 13.91 16.72 -3.24
N PHE A 322 14.07 18.03 -3.11
CA PHE A 322 14.38 18.93 -4.22
C PHE A 322 15.85 19.37 -4.20
N ILE A 323 16.49 19.40 -5.38
CA ILE A 323 17.81 19.99 -5.62
C ILE A 323 17.65 21.07 -6.69
N ASN A 324 18.01 22.32 -6.39
CA ASN A 324 17.90 23.45 -7.32
C ASN A 324 16.49 23.56 -7.96
N GLY A 325 15.45 23.31 -7.18
CA GLY A 325 14.06 23.38 -7.62
C GLY A 325 13.55 22.17 -8.41
N GLN A 326 14.37 21.15 -8.64
CA GLN A 326 13.99 19.90 -9.29
C GLN A 326 13.92 18.75 -8.30
N LEU A 327 13.01 17.82 -8.51
CA LEU A 327 12.93 16.58 -7.72
C LEU A 327 14.20 15.75 -7.93
N ASN A 328 14.69 15.15 -6.84
CA ASN A 328 15.82 14.23 -6.92
C ASN A 328 15.38 12.90 -7.56
N ASP A 329 16.01 12.55 -8.67
CA ASP A 329 15.70 11.35 -9.47
C ASP A 329 15.83 10.05 -8.65
N TRP A 330 16.94 9.86 -7.94
CA TRP A 330 17.17 8.67 -7.13
C TRP A 330 16.15 8.53 -6.01
N ALA A 331 15.85 9.63 -5.33
CA ALA A 331 14.90 9.63 -4.21
C ALA A 331 13.47 9.36 -4.68
N LEU A 332 13.04 9.95 -5.79
CA LEU A 332 11.70 9.74 -6.34
C LEU A 332 11.50 8.30 -6.80
N LYS A 333 12.43 7.76 -7.58
CA LYS A 333 12.38 6.35 -8.01
C LYS A 333 12.45 5.41 -6.81
N GLY A 334 13.34 5.70 -5.85
CA GLY A 334 13.44 4.97 -4.60
C GLY A 334 12.14 4.96 -3.80
N ALA A 335 11.41 6.07 -3.76
CA ALA A 335 10.11 6.15 -3.10
C ALA A 335 9.08 5.20 -3.74
N VAL A 336 9.00 5.17 -5.08
CA VAL A 336 8.08 4.25 -5.79
C VAL A 336 8.47 2.80 -5.56
N ILE A 337 9.76 2.48 -5.67
CA ILE A 337 10.28 1.12 -5.42
C ILE A 337 10.02 0.70 -3.98
N GLN A 338 10.18 1.60 -3.00
CA GLN A 338 9.88 1.33 -1.60
C GLN A 338 8.41 1.03 -1.36
N MET A 339 7.48 1.69 -2.06
CA MET A 339 6.06 1.35 -1.96
C MET A 339 5.77 -0.09 -2.36
N ILE A 340 6.35 -0.56 -3.45
CA ILE A 340 6.14 -1.92 -3.96
C ILE A 340 6.78 -2.94 -3.02
N SER A 341 8.04 -2.70 -2.64
CA SER A 341 8.78 -3.52 -1.70
C SER A 341 8.05 -3.66 -0.36
N HIS A 342 7.65 -2.54 0.22
CA HIS A 342 6.88 -2.53 1.48
C HIS A 342 5.56 -3.30 1.33
N GLY A 343 4.95 -3.30 0.15
CA GLY A 343 3.76 -4.12 -0.14
C GLY A 343 4.01 -5.60 0.09
N PHE A 344 5.08 -6.16 -0.48
CA PHE A 344 5.44 -7.56 -0.30
C PHE A 344 5.87 -7.89 1.13
N VAL A 345 6.77 -7.09 1.70
CA VAL A 345 7.34 -7.34 3.03
C VAL A 345 6.29 -7.22 4.13
N SER A 346 5.47 -6.17 4.09
CA SER A 346 4.43 -5.96 5.11
C SER A 346 3.34 -7.03 5.06
N ALA A 347 2.88 -7.42 3.85
CA ALA A 347 1.94 -8.52 3.71
C ALA A 347 2.51 -9.83 4.30
N ALA A 348 3.77 -10.12 4.03
CA ALA A 348 4.46 -11.30 4.56
C ALA A 348 4.59 -11.25 6.08
N MET A 349 4.96 -10.11 6.66
CA MET A 349 5.06 -9.94 8.10
C MET A 349 3.70 -10.11 8.80
N PHE A 350 2.62 -9.51 8.25
CA PHE A 350 1.28 -9.70 8.80
C PHE A 350 0.77 -11.12 8.62
N MET A 351 1.12 -11.80 7.52
CA MET A 351 0.82 -13.22 7.34
C MET A 351 1.53 -14.07 8.42
N CYS A 352 2.80 -13.83 8.70
CA CYS A 352 3.53 -14.52 9.76
C CYS A 352 2.87 -14.32 11.14
N ILE A 353 2.48 -13.09 11.47
CA ILE A 353 1.76 -12.81 12.72
C ILE A 353 0.40 -13.51 12.74
N GLY A 354 -0.30 -13.57 11.60
CA GLY A 354 -1.54 -14.32 11.46
C GLY A 354 -1.37 -15.80 11.74
N VAL A 355 -0.36 -16.43 11.16
CA VAL A 355 -0.03 -17.84 11.39
C VAL A 355 0.18 -18.15 12.88
N MET A 356 0.88 -17.28 13.59
CA MET A 356 1.08 -17.44 15.04
C MET A 356 -0.21 -17.20 15.83
N TYR A 357 -0.96 -16.14 15.47
CA TYR A 357 -2.21 -15.80 16.13
C TYR A 357 -3.27 -16.89 15.99
N ASP A 358 -3.36 -17.54 14.84
CA ASP A 358 -4.32 -18.63 14.59
C ASP A 358 -4.06 -19.84 15.49
N ARG A 359 -2.83 -19.99 16.02
CA ARG A 359 -2.42 -21.09 16.92
C ARG A 359 -2.56 -20.75 18.40
N LEU A 360 -2.18 -19.54 18.78
CA LEU A 360 -2.11 -19.18 20.22
C LEU A 360 -3.16 -18.13 20.65
N HIS A 361 -3.85 -17.50 19.70
CA HIS A 361 -4.85 -16.46 19.91
C HIS A 361 -4.40 -15.27 20.75
N THR A 362 -3.08 -15.01 20.79
CA THR A 362 -2.48 -13.81 21.39
C THR A 362 -1.52 -13.15 20.42
N ARG A 363 -1.29 -11.86 20.58
CA ARG A 363 -0.33 -11.07 19.81
C ARG A 363 0.80 -10.53 20.69
N ASN A 364 0.72 -10.78 21.98
CA ASN A 364 1.69 -10.27 22.94
C ASN A 364 3.01 -11.04 22.79
N ILE A 365 4.10 -10.33 22.60
CA ILE A 365 5.44 -10.90 22.40
C ILE A 365 5.86 -11.76 23.60
N ALA A 366 5.47 -11.37 24.81
CA ALA A 366 5.83 -12.08 26.02
C ALA A 366 5.20 -13.47 26.17
N ASP A 367 4.10 -13.74 25.44
CA ASP A 367 3.39 -15.03 25.49
C ASP A 367 4.06 -16.09 24.63
N TYR A 368 5.06 -15.71 23.83
CA TYR A 368 5.84 -16.57 22.95
C TYR A 368 7.25 -16.82 23.52
N GLY A 369 8.02 -17.60 22.83
CA GLY A 369 9.40 -17.95 23.10
C GLY A 369 9.70 -19.36 22.65
N GLY A 370 10.83 -19.57 21.99
CA GLY A 370 11.25 -20.89 21.53
C GLY A 370 10.44 -21.47 20.37
N VAL A 371 9.72 -20.67 19.60
CA VAL A 371 8.88 -21.12 18.47
C VAL A 371 9.69 -21.92 17.44
N VAL A 372 10.99 -21.63 17.27
CA VAL A 372 11.88 -22.37 16.36
C VAL A 372 11.95 -23.86 16.70
N ASN A 373 11.78 -24.25 17.96
CA ASN A 373 11.88 -25.65 18.39
C ASN A 373 10.69 -26.48 17.91
N VAL A 374 9.54 -25.86 17.66
CA VAL A 374 8.29 -26.53 17.24
C VAL A 374 7.88 -26.19 15.81
N MET A 375 8.27 -25.00 15.31
CA MET A 375 7.92 -24.51 13.98
C MET A 375 9.16 -24.04 13.20
N PRO A 376 10.13 -24.92 12.88
CA PRO A 376 11.38 -24.52 12.23
C PRO A 376 11.18 -23.98 10.81
N LYS A 377 10.25 -24.50 10.02
CA LYS A 377 9.94 -23.99 8.66
C LYS A 377 9.38 -22.58 8.72
N PHE A 378 8.44 -22.34 9.64
CA PHE A 378 7.89 -21.02 9.89
C PHE A 378 8.99 -20.03 10.31
N ALA A 379 9.85 -20.43 11.25
CA ALA A 379 10.93 -19.59 11.74
C ALA A 379 11.88 -19.13 10.61
N ALA A 380 12.17 -19.99 9.65
CA ALA A 380 12.99 -19.65 8.49
C ALA A 380 12.34 -18.57 7.62
N PHE A 381 11.04 -18.71 7.29
CA PHE A 381 10.31 -17.67 6.54
C PHE A 381 10.22 -16.36 7.30
N MET A 382 9.87 -16.41 8.59
CA MET A 382 9.78 -15.20 9.41
C MET A 382 11.12 -14.49 9.52
N MET A 383 12.26 -15.23 9.56
CA MET A 383 13.60 -14.62 9.52
C MET A 383 13.84 -13.88 8.22
N LEU A 384 13.52 -14.48 7.09
CA LEU A 384 13.68 -13.83 5.78
C LEU A 384 12.91 -12.50 5.72
N PHE A 385 11.64 -12.51 6.14
CA PHE A 385 10.81 -11.32 6.11
C PHE A 385 11.22 -10.28 7.16
N ALA A 386 11.67 -10.72 8.32
CA ALA A 386 12.26 -9.83 9.35
C ALA A 386 13.51 -9.13 8.83
N MET A 387 14.39 -9.86 8.15
CA MET A 387 15.58 -9.29 7.52
C MET A 387 15.24 -8.35 6.37
N ALA A 388 14.22 -8.67 5.57
CA ALA A 388 13.72 -7.79 4.51
C ALA A 388 13.12 -6.49 5.09
N ASN A 389 12.40 -6.59 6.21
CA ASN A 389 11.85 -5.43 6.93
C ASN A 389 12.94 -4.57 7.58
N ALA A 390 14.08 -5.16 7.92
CA ALA A 390 15.24 -4.46 8.43
C ALA A 390 16.13 -3.85 7.33
N GLY A 391 15.81 -4.08 6.06
CA GLY A 391 16.58 -3.54 4.93
C GLY A 391 17.86 -4.32 4.61
N LEU A 392 17.85 -5.65 4.74
CA LEU A 392 19.01 -6.49 4.36
C LEU A 392 19.25 -6.42 2.86
N PRO A 393 20.49 -6.15 2.38
CA PRO A 393 20.86 -6.31 0.97
C PRO A 393 20.44 -7.67 0.40
N ALA A 394 20.09 -7.72 -0.88
CA ALA A 394 19.50 -8.86 -1.58
C ALA A 394 18.02 -9.13 -1.25
N THR A 395 17.39 -8.33 -0.39
CA THR A 395 15.94 -8.31 -0.21
C THR A 395 15.34 -7.02 -0.77
N SER A 396 14.05 -7.06 -1.07
CA SER A 396 13.36 -5.90 -1.68
C SER A 396 13.38 -4.66 -0.78
N GLY A 397 13.38 -4.82 0.55
CA GLY A 397 13.36 -3.71 1.51
C GLY A 397 14.58 -2.79 1.42
N PHE A 398 15.75 -3.34 1.08
CA PHE A 398 16.97 -2.56 0.95
C PHE A 398 16.94 -1.59 -0.23
N VAL A 399 16.40 -2.00 -1.38
CA VAL A 399 16.56 -1.26 -2.65
C VAL A 399 15.99 0.15 -2.58
N GLY A 400 14.71 0.27 -2.21
CA GLY A 400 14.03 1.56 -2.13
C GLY A 400 14.62 2.46 -1.05
N GLU A 401 14.89 1.92 0.14
CA GLU A 401 15.46 2.67 1.26
C GLU A 401 16.85 3.22 0.92
N PHE A 402 17.71 2.38 0.34
CA PHE A 402 19.04 2.80 -0.08
C PHE A 402 18.99 3.94 -1.11
N MET A 403 18.12 3.83 -2.12
CA MET A 403 17.95 4.87 -3.14
C MET A 403 17.48 6.20 -2.52
N VAL A 404 16.54 6.17 -1.58
CA VAL A 404 16.05 7.39 -0.90
C VAL A 404 17.13 7.99 -0.01
N ILE A 405 17.86 7.17 0.77
CA ILE A 405 18.97 7.65 1.60
C ILE A 405 20.05 8.32 0.74
N MET A 406 20.45 7.70 -0.37
CA MET A 406 21.44 8.27 -1.28
C MET A 406 20.96 9.58 -1.91
N GLY A 407 19.68 9.64 -2.28
CA GLY A 407 19.06 10.89 -2.75
C GLY A 407 19.04 11.97 -1.67
N ALA A 408 18.70 11.60 -0.43
CA ALA A 408 18.66 12.51 0.71
C ALA A 408 20.04 13.09 1.05
N VAL A 409 21.10 12.26 1.04
CA VAL A 409 22.49 12.72 1.25
C VAL A 409 22.91 13.77 0.21
N LYS A 410 22.48 13.59 -1.06
CA LYS A 410 22.77 14.56 -2.12
C LYS A 410 22.08 15.91 -1.91
N VAL A 411 20.90 15.90 -1.28
CA VAL A 411 20.16 17.14 -0.95
C VAL A 411 20.74 17.80 0.30
N ASN A 412 20.87 17.03 1.36
CA ASN A 412 21.42 17.48 2.64
C ASN A 412 21.95 16.29 3.43
N PHE A 413 23.22 16.35 3.82
CA PHE A 413 23.87 15.27 4.58
C PHE A 413 23.09 14.89 5.86
N TRP A 414 22.60 15.85 6.62
CA TRP A 414 21.90 15.57 7.88
C TRP A 414 20.52 14.94 7.66
N VAL A 415 19.82 15.30 6.58
CA VAL A 415 18.57 14.62 6.18
C VAL A 415 18.86 13.17 5.84
N GLY A 416 19.92 12.91 5.07
CA GLY A 416 20.35 11.56 4.74
C GLY A 416 20.81 10.76 5.96
N ALA A 417 21.57 11.38 6.87
CA ALA A 417 22.03 10.75 8.11
C ALA A 417 20.85 10.35 9.03
N LEU A 418 19.86 11.25 9.21
CA LEU A 418 18.65 10.95 9.97
C LEU A 418 17.81 9.86 9.30
N ALA A 419 17.67 9.91 7.98
CA ALA A 419 16.99 8.86 7.24
C ALA A 419 17.67 7.50 7.42
N ALA A 420 19.01 7.45 7.38
CA ALA A 420 19.77 6.21 7.57
C ALA A 420 19.60 5.56 8.97
N LEU A 421 19.13 6.30 9.98
CA LEU A 421 18.82 5.73 11.30
C LEU A 421 17.70 4.68 11.22
N THR A 422 16.88 4.66 10.18
CA THR A 422 15.89 3.59 9.99
C THR A 422 16.53 2.20 9.94
N LEU A 423 17.70 2.08 9.31
CA LEU A 423 18.40 0.80 9.21
C LEU A 423 18.74 0.26 10.60
N ILE A 424 19.09 1.17 11.53
CA ILE A 424 19.37 0.83 12.92
C ILE A 424 18.06 0.50 13.65
N TYR A 425 17.06 1.37 13.59
CA TYR A 425 15.79 1.15 14.29
C TYR A 425 15.03 -0.03 13.70
N GLY A 426 14.98 -0.15 12.37
CA GLY A 426 14.34 -1.25 11.66
C GLY A 426 14.92 -2.61 12.06
N ALA A 427 16.24 -2.72 12.07
CA ALA A 427 16.93 -3.91 12.58
C ALA A 427 16.62 -4.13 14.06
N SER A 428 16.70 -3.07 14.88
CA SER A 428 16.52 -3.17 16.33
C SER A 428 15.14 -3.70 16.71
N TYR A 429 14.04 -3.07 16.26
CA TYR A 429 12.70 -3.52 16.66
C TYR A 429 12.31 -4.86 16.03
N THR A 430 12.72 -5.09 14.78
CA THR A 430 12.33 -6.33 14.07
C THR A 430 13.08 -7.54 14.62
N LEU A 431 14.41 -7.45 14.77
CA LEU A 431 15.23 -8.56 15.27
C LEU A 431 15.04 -8.78 16.77
N TRP A 432 14.75 -7.71 17.53
CA TRP A 432 14.38 -7.83 18.94
C TRP A 432 13.06 -8.59 19.12
N MET A 433 12.05 -8.29 18.32
CA MET A 433 10.81 -9.05 18.27
C MET A 433 11.07 -10.51 17.88
N TYR A 434 11.80 -10.72 16.78
CA TYR A 434 12.15 -12.05 16.29
C TYR A 434 12.85 -12.88 17.36
N LYS A 435 13.87 -12.30 18.02
CA LYS A 435 14.62 -12.97 19.10
C LYS A 435 13.70 -13.42 20.22
N ARG A 436 12.80 -12.55 20.70
CA ARG A 436 11.91 -12.85 21.81
C ARG A 436 10.84 -13.89 21.49
N VAL A 437 10.35 -13.90 20.26
CA VAL A 437 9.27 -14.79 19.80
C VAL A 437 9.83 -16.15 19.37
N ILE A 438 10.87 -16.12 18.55
CA ILE A 438 11.33 -17.33 17.83
C ILE A 438 12.40 -18.09 18.60
N PHE A 439 13.38 -17.40 19.22
CA PHE A 439 14.49 -18.05 19.90
C PHE A 439 14.23 -18.27 21.41
N GLY A 440 15.10 -19.05 22.01
CA GLY A 440 15.09 -19.39 23.43
C GLY A 440 14.43 -20.74 23.72
N ALA A 441 14.24 -21.00 24.99
CA ALA A 441 13.51 -22.18 25.45
C ALA A 441 12.01 -21.96 25.35
N VAL A 442 11.26 -23.05 25.14
CA VAL A 442 9.79 -23.01 25.16
C VAL A 442 9.33 -22.80 26.61
N GLY A 443 8.98 -21.56 26.95
CA GLY A 443 8.54 -21.19 28.30
C GLY A 443 7.02 -21.31 28.51
N ASN A 444 6.23 -21.33 27.42
CA ASN A 444 4.79 -21.42 27.47
C ASN A 444 4.33 -22.80 26.95
N PRO A 445 3.60 -23.62 27.75
CA PRO A 445 3.13 -24.94 27.34
C PRO A 445 2.32 -24.90 26.03
N HIS A 446 1.53 -23.85 25.81
CA HIS A 446 0.74 -23.71 24.58
C HIS A 446 1.62 -23.53 23.34
N VAL A 447 2.83 -22.97 23.47
CA VAL A 447 3.79 -22.90 22.37
C VAL A 447 4.34 -24.28 22.03
N ALA A 448 4.52 -25.16 23.04
CA ALA A 448 5.00 -26.52 22.83
C ALA A 448 4.03 -27.36 21.96
N ASP A 449 2.73 -27.07 22.01
CA ASP A 449 1.69 -27.78 21.26
C ASP A 449 1.47 -27.23 19.84
N MET A 450 2.14 -26.14 19.46
CA MET A 450 1.97 -25.50 18.15
C MET A 450 2.51 -26.42 17.04
N LYS A 451 1.71 -26.54 15.98
CA LYS A 451 2.12 -27.28 14.76
C LYS A 451 2.73 -26.33 13.74
N ASP A 452 3.77 -26.80 13.05
CA ASP A 452 4.41 -26.04 11.97
C ASP A 452 3.42 -25.73 10.82
N ILE A 453 3.83 -24.91 9.89
CA ILE A 453 3.00 -24.44 8.77
C ILE A 453 2.51 -25.60 7.90
N ASN A 454 1.24 -25.52 7.52
CA ASN A 454 0.63 -26.45 6.57
C ASN A 454 1.00 -26.10 5.11
N CYS A 455 0.61 -26.94 4.15
CA CYS A 455 0.96 -26.73 2.73
C CYS A 455 0.44 -25.40 2.16
N ARG A 456 -0.74 -24.95 2.58
CA ARG A 456 -1.33 -23.68 2.16
C ARG A 456 -0.53 -22.49 2.69
N GLU A 457 -0.24 -22.47 3.99
CA GLU A 457 0.58 -21.44 4.62
C GLU A 457 1.99 -21.41 4.04
N PHE A 458 2.59 -22.59 3.83
CA PHE A 458 3.88 -22.72 3.17
C PHE A 458 3.87 -22.13 1.75
N ALA A 459 2.85 -22.42 0.95
CA ALA A 459 2.74 -21.89 -0.41
C ALA A 459 2.63 -20.37 -0.42
N ILE A 460 1.80 -19.78 0.45
CA ILE A 460 1.66 -18.32 0.56
C ILE A 460 3.00 -17.66 0.94
N LEU A 461 3.65 -18.17 1.98
CA LEU A 461 4.93 -17.64 2.45
C LEU A 461 6.05 -17.82 1.42
N ALA A 462 6.08 -18.96 0.71
CA ALA A 462 7.05 -19.23 -0.34
C ALA A 462 6.88 -18.28 -1.54
N ILE A 463 5.65 -18.03 -1.98
CA ILE A 463 5.35 -17.10 -3.07
C ILE A 463 5.77 -15.67 -2.67
N LEU A 464 5.46 -15.24 -1.45
CA LEU A 464 5.89 -13.94 -0.93
C LEU A 464 7.41 -13.86 -0.80
N ALA A 465 8.08 -14.95 -0.39
CA ALA A 465 9.54 -15.02 -0.31
C ALA A 465 10.19 -14.86 -1.70
N VAL A 466 9.63 -15.52 -2.72
CA VAL A 466 10.09 -15.37 -4.11
C VAL A 466 9.92 -13.94 -4.59
N ALA A 467 8.81 -13.26 -4.26
CA ALA A 467 8.60 -11.87 -4.63
C ALA A 467 9.62 -10.93 -3.94
N VAL A 468 9.85 -11.12 -2.64
CA VAL A 468 10.82 -10.32 -1.85
C VAL A 468 12.26 -10.51 -2.34
N LEU A 469 12.66 -11.75 -2.57
CA LEU A 469 14.01 -12.05 -3.07
C LEU A 469 14.16 -11.66 -4.55
N GLY A 470 13.17 -11.93 -5.37
CA GLY A 470 13.19 -11.58 -6.79
C GLY A 470 13.38 -10.08 -7.02
N MET A 471 12.62 -9.25 -6.31
CA MET A 471 12.78 -7.81 -6.38
C MET A 471 14.09 -7.33 -5.74
N GLY A 472 14.59 -8.00 -4.71
CA GLY A 472 15.85 -7.65 -4.05
C GLY A 472 17.10 -8.01 -4.88
N LEU A 473 17.07 -9.15 -5.56
CA LEU A 473 18.16 -9.64 -6.38
C LEU A 473 18.18 -9.03 -7.79
N TYR A 474 17.01 -8.74 -8.35
CA TYR A 474 16.86 -8.16 -9.67
C TYR A 474 15.90 -6.95 -9.68
N PRO A 475 16.25 -5.86 -8.96
CA PRO A 475 15.42 -4.67 -8.88
C PRO A 475 15.27 -3.93 -10.21
N GLN A 476 16.20 -4.13 -11.15
CA GLN A 476 16.24 -3.46 -12.44
C GLN A 476 14.94 -3.63 -13.21
N ALA A 477 14.31 -4.81 -13.16
CA ALA A 477 13.04 -5.07 -13.84
C ALA A 477 11.90 -4.13 -13.39
N PHE A 478 11.90 -3.71 -12.13
CA PHE A 478 10.93 -2.77 -11.56
C PHE A 478 11.34 -1.32 -11.79
N ILE A 479 12.63 -1.01 -11.63
CA ILE A 479 13.16 0.35 -11.82
C ILE A 479 12.96 0.81 -13.26
N GLU A 480 13.19 -0.05 -14.26
CA GLU A 480 12.99 0.27 -15.67
C GLU A 480 11.54 0.63 -16.01
N VAL A 481 10.57 -0.03 -15.39
CA VAL A 481 9.14 0.29 -15.58
C VAL A 481 8.83 1.70 -15.08
N VAL A 482 9.39 2.07 -13.93
CA VAL A 482 9.15 3.37 -13.29
C VAL A 482 9.95 4.50 -13.95
N HIS A 483 11.08 4.17 -14.59
CA HIS A 483 12.11 5.11 -14.99
C HIS A 483 11.58 6.28 -15.84
N GLN A 484 10.88 5.99 -16.93
CA GLN A 484 10.44 7.04 -17.86
C GLN A 484 9.34 7.90 -17.25
N ALA A 485 8.34 7.29 -16.62
CA ALA A 485 7.26 8.03 -15.97
C ALA A 485 7.75 8.91 -14.82
N ALA A 486 8.78 8.47 -14.07
CA ALA A 486 9.42 9.30 -13.05
C ALA A 486 10.17 10.50 -13.66
N ASN A 487 10.91 10.27 -14.76
CA ASN A 487 11.61 11.35 -15.46
C ASN A 487 10.64 12.40 -16.01
N ASP A 488 9.51 11.98 -16.58
CA ASP A 488 8.48 12.88 -17.10
C ASP A 488 7.85 13.69 -15.95
N LEU A 489 7.58 13.05 -14.82
CA LEU A 489 7.11 13.74 -13.61
C LEU A 489 8.13 14.78 -13.12
N ILE A 490 9.41 14.45 -13.07
CA ILE A 490 10.49 15.38 -12.67
C ILE A 490 10.51 16.59 -13.60
N ALA A 491 10.48 16.35 -14.92
CA ALA A 491 10.49 17.42 -15.93
C ALA A 491 9.25 18.31 -15.82
N HIS A 492 8.08 17.70 -15.56
CA HIS A 492 6.83 18.44 -15.39
C HIS A 492 6.85 19.31 -14.12
N VAL A 493 7.29 18.76 -12.99
CA VAL A 493 7.38 19.45 -11.71
C VAL A 493 8.45 20.54 -11.73
N ALA A 494 9.46 20.47 -12.60
CA ALA A 494 10.46 21.53 -12.75
C ALA A 494 9.86 22.85 -13.28
N GLN A 495 8.72 22.78 -13.98
CA GLN A 495 8.05 23.97 -14.53
C GLN A 495 7.24 24.69 -13.44
N SER A 496 7.48 26.00 -13.29
CA SER A 496 6.66 26.84 -12.41
C SER A 496 5.32 27.15 -13.08
N LYS A 497 4.29 27.29 -12.25
CA LYS A 497 2.91 27.65 -12.66
C LYS A 497 2.44 28.97 -12.04
N ILE A 498 3.38 29.75 -11.49
CA ILE A 498 3.12 31.10 -10.95
C ILE A 498 3.13 32.12 -12.06
#